data_70e54116c02176539d5e66aa02aff393
#
_entry.id   70e54116c02176539d5e66aa02aff393
#
_cell.length_a   1.000
_cell.length_b   1.000
_cell.length_c   1.000
_cell.angle_alpha   90.00
_cell.angle_beta   90.00
_cell.angle_gamma   90.00
#
_symmetry.space_group_name_H-M   'P 1'
#
loop_
_entity.id
_entity.type
_entity.pdbx_description
1 polymer ?
#
loop_
_entity_poly.entity_id
_entity_poly.type
_entity_poly.pdbx_seq_one_letter_code
_entity_poly.pdbx_strand_id
1 'polypeptide(L)'
;MMSHYISCRALAVLVGLLLFLSCKKEHAPQTPSEQSPFADATSATEAVQRLYKEGLPSIYLDTDPEEGVRSAWPAYLSGLIESEALAGPYPALNTAKLSSPAVQRLAETIYSRCYDGIELADSLLRLLPTTKGLQAGEQAQLLGEARFFRAFSRFYLLRSFGITQESRGGQAKSLEEGYQLIEQDLRSAIALLPSRTKEVGSYRVHQDLARVLLGEVYLQMSGYPLRQAKYKEAAAILRPVLSAGRYRLMPNGGSEELSAFNTLRTNPACDEYLFTLRGASAPSLEAYTFPREAKSWGKVGESLAFNAFRPTKLFMSVYGEGDLRGKDRQYFHSFYKVAEEGKTVFQIFDPAPWFWLRSTPEHIGTRPMELGLYPYSEVLLLLAEALLESEGEVSTAIRCLAEVRGRALQQAPSEVALALTSLSKEELQAELWLERLRELPFQMKQLWDIQRTRKYPKVQGGRLRLIPLEQAVTPQGHKLSPQGLVLPLPSL
;
A
#
# COMPACT_ATOMS: atom_id res chain seq x y z
N MET A 1 34.92 -70.52 -23.49
CA MET A 1 33.63 -69.92 -23.28
C MET A 1 33.83 -68.46 -22.77
N MET A 2 34.14 -67.59 -23.70
CA MET A 2 34.24 -66.13 -23.47
C MET A 2 33.49 -65.47 -24.65
N SER A 3 32.30 -65.04 -24.48
CA SER A 3 31.57 -64.13 -25.36
C SER A 3 30.19 -63.92 -24.78
N HIS A 4 29.83 -62.65 -24.56
CA HIS A 4 28.54 -62.06 -24.19
C HIS A 4 28.48 -61.22 -22.88
N TYR A 5 29.44 -60.27 -22.74
CA TYR A 5 29.31 -59.22 -21.70
C TYR A 5 29.78 -57.82 -22.18
N ILE A 6 29.50 -57.47 -23.44
CA ILE A 6 29.81 -56.13 -23.96
C ILE A 6 28.64 -55.57 -24.79
N SER A 7 27.43 -55.62 -24.27
CA SER A 7 26.29 -55.02 -25.00
C SER A 7 25.32 -54.19 -24.15
N CYS A 8 25.46 -54.17 -22.83
CA CYS A 8 24.49 -53.43 -21.98
C CYS A 8 25.01 -52.09 -21.43
N ARG A 9 26.29 -51.75 -21.57
CA ARG A 9 26.83 -50.46 -21.08
C ARG A 9 26.82 -49.33 -22.11
N ALA A 10 26.71 -49.63 -23.39
CA ALA A 10 26.64 -48.58 -24.44
C ALA A 10 25.22 -47.99 -24.61
N LEU A 11 24.18 -48.74 -24.27
CA LEU A 11 22.78 -48.26 -24.41
C LEU A 11 22.35 -47.36 -23.22
N ALA A 12 22.91 -47.58 -22.05
CA ALA A 12 22.61 -46.74 -20.85
C ALA A 12 23.22 -45.35 -20.92
N VAL A 13 24.32 -45.15 -21.65
CA VAL A 13 24.97 -43.83 -21.82
C VAL A 13 24.25 -42.97 -22.89
N LEU A 14 23.62 -43.59 -23.90
CA LEU A 14 22.88 -42.87 -24.94
C LEU A 14 21.50 -42.42 -24.48
N VAL A 15 20.85 -43.09 -23.54
CA VAL A 15 19.56 -42.73 -22.95
C VAL A 15 19.76 -41.65 -21.86
N GLY A 16 20.91 -41.65 -21.17
CA GLY A 16 21.26 -40.60 -20.18
C GLY A 16 21.58 -39.23 -20.80
N LEU A 17 22.08 -39.20 -22.06
CA LEU A 17 22.39 -37.92 -22.74
C LEU A 17 21.16 -37.26 -23.41
N LEU A 18 20.07 -37.98 -23.62
CA LEU A 18 18.84 -37.47 -24.22
C LEU A 18 17.86 -36.88 -23.18
N LEU A 19 18.10 -37.07 -21.88
CA LEU A 19 17.26 -36.55 -20.81
C LEU A 19 17.76 -35.22 -20.22
N PHE A 20 18.93 -34.69 -20.62
CA PHE A 20 19.44 -33.41 -20.22
C PHE A 20 19.26 -32.27 -21.26
N LEU A 21 18.56 -32.56 -22.38
CA LEU A 21 18.18 -31.54 -23.38
C LEU A 21 16.72 -31.10 -23.25
N SER A 22 16.10 -31.28 -22.06
CA SER A 22 14.77 -30.79 -21.79
C SER A 22 14.81 -29.45 -21.10
N CYS A 23 14.59 -28.43 -21.91
CA CYS A 23 13.97 -27.15 -21.57
C CYS A 23 14.64 -26.28 -20.51
N LYS A 24 15.76 -25.67 -20.79
CA LYS A 24 15.81 -24.22 -20.62
C LYS A 24 14.88 -23.62 -21.70
N LYS A 25 13.62 -23.42 -21.37
CA LYS A 25 12.87 -22.35 -22.00
C LYS A 25 13.52 -21.06 -21.50
N GLU A 26 14.53 -20.58 -22.21
CA GLU A 26 14.80 -19.18 -22.27
C GLU A 26 13.46 -18.52 -22.64
N HIS A 27 12.88 -17.77 -21.70
CA HIS A 27 11.93 -16.76 -22.07
C HIS A 27 12.76 -15.76 -22.89
N ALA A 28 12.88 -16.03 -24.20
CA ALA A 28 13.22 -15.00 -25.14
C ALA A 28 12.24 -13.85 -24.84
N PRO A 29 12.72 -12.58 -24.75
CA PRO A 29 11.83 -11.45 -24.69
C PRO A 29 10.89 -11.61 -25.85
N GLN A 30 9.59 -11.88 -25.55
CA GLN A 30 8.58 -11.85 -26.60
C GLN A 30 8.59 -10.40 -27.08
N THR A 31 9.22 -10.17 -28.21
CA THR A 31 8.94 -8.99 -29.04
C THR A 31 7.42 -8.89 -29.06
N PRO A 32 6.82 -7.74 -28.71
CA PRO A 32 5.39 -7.58 -28.82
C PRO A 32 5.04 -7.90 -30.27
N SER A 33 4.43 -9.07 -30.51
CA SER A 33 3.81 -9.31 -31.80
C SER A 33 2.90 -8.10 -32.01
N GLU A 34 2.89 -7.54 -33.19
CA GLU A 34 1.88 -6.56 -33.62
C GLU A 34 0.52 -7.21 -33.34
N GLN A 35 0.06 -7.07 -32.10
CA GLN A 35 -1.26 -7.57 -31.71
C GLN A 35 -2.22 -6.70 -32.49
N SER A 36 -3.03 -7.37 -33.31
CA SER A 36 -4.15 -6.73 -33.96
C SER A 36 -4.96 -5.93 -32.92
N PRO A 37 -5.49 -4.76 -33.31
CA PRO A 37 -6.34 -3.96 -32.43
C PRO A 37 -7.42 -4.88 -31.84
N PHE A 38 -7.86 -4.60 -30.61
CA PHE A 38 -8.92 -5.37 -29.97
C PHE A 38 -10.09 -5.58 -30.95
N ALA A 39 -10.63 -6.79 -30.96
CA ALA A 39 -11.67 -7.15 -31.91
C ALA A 39 -12.91 -6.25 -31.77
N ASP A 40 -13.23 -5.83 -30.53
CA ASP A 40 -14.39 -5.02 -30.18
C ASP A 40 -14.20 -4.28 -28.83
N ALA A 41 -15.23 -3.54 -28.43
CA ALA A 41 -15.28 -2.80 -27.18
C ALA A 41 -15.19 -3.72 -25.94
N THR A 42 -15.74 -4.93 -26.00
CA THR A 42 -15.73 -5.89 -24.89
C THR A 42 -14.32 -6.35 -24.59
N SER A 43 -13.59 -6.80 -25.59
CA SER A 43 -12.19 -7.24 -25.46
C SER A 43 -11.27 -6.10 -24.98
N ALA A 44 -11.52 -4.87 -25.40
CA ALA A 44 -10.80 -3.69 -24.92
C ALA A 44 -11.08 -3.42 -23.44
N THR A 45 -12.34 -3.53 -23.02
CA THR A 45 -12.73 -3.37 -21.61
C THR A 45 -12.12 -4.44 -20.71
N GLU A 46 -12.17 -5.70 -21.15
CA GLU A 46 -11.53 -6.82 -20.43
C GLU A 46 -10.02 -6.64 -20.29
N ALA A 47 -9.36 -6.15 -21.35
CA ALA A 47 -7.93 -5.87 -21.29
C ALA A 47 -7.59 -4.75 -20.31
N VAL A 48 -8.39 -3.69 -20.19
CA VAL A 48 -8.22 -2.65 -19.18
C VAL A 48 -8.52 -3.17 -17.78
N GLN A 49 -9.48 -4.08 -17.60
CA GLN A 49 -9.77 -4.72 -16.31
C GLN A 49 -8.58 -5.52 -15.76
N ARG A 50 -7.66 -5.99 -16.59
CA ARG A 50 -6.43 -6.63 -16.15
C ARG A 50 -5.57 -5.69 -15.29
N LEU A 51 -5.55 -4.38 -15.59
CA LEU A 51 -4.80 -3.39 -14.80
C LEU A 51 -5.23 -3.31 -13.33
N TYR A 52 -6.44 -3.75 -12.98
CA TYR A 52 -6.95 -3.80 -11.61
C TYR A 52 -6.45 -5.00 -10.80
N LYS A 53 -5.88 -6.00 -11.46
CA LYS A 53 -5.43 -7.27 -10.85
C LYS A 53 -3.97 -7.57 -11.10
N GLU A 54 -3.44 -7.15 -12.25
CA GLU A 54 -2.06 -7.39 -12.68
C GLU A 54 -1.18 -6.18 -12.36
N GLY A 55 0.12 -6.34 -12.50
CA GLY A 55 1.07 -5.28 -12.20
C GLY A 55 1.08 -4.88 -10.72
N LEU A 56 1.15 -3.58 -10.45
CA LEU A 56 1.21 -3.04 -9.09
C LEU A 56 0.04 -3.46 -8.20
N PRO A 57 -1.24 -3.48 -8.64
CA PRO A 57 -2.33 -3.96 -7.78
C PRO A 57 -2.11 -5.37 -7.23
N SER A 58 -1.44 -6.27 -7.97
CA SER A 58 -1.14 -7.61 -7.48
C SER A 58 -0.27 -7.62 -6.21
N ILE A 59 0.61 -6.61 -6.04
CA ILE A 59 1.44 -6.49 -4.84
C ILE A 59 0.59 -6.28 -3.58
N TYR A 60 -0.50 -5.52 -3.70
CA TYR A 60 -1.44 -5.28 -2.60
C TYR A 60 -2.34 -6.49 -2.32
N LEU A 61 -2.61 -7.28 -3.35
CA LEU A 61 -3.49 -8.43 -3.29
C LEU A 61 -2.75 -9.75 -3.06
N ASP A 62 -1.43 -9.76 -3.26
CA ASP A 62 -0.60 -10.93 -3.07
C ASP A 62 -0.18 -11.06 -1.60
N THR A 63 -0.44 -12.23 -1.07
CA THR A 63 0.09 -12.67 0.22
C THR A 63 0.83 -13.99 0.02
N ASP A 64 1.92 -14.15 0.75
CA ASP A 64 2.70 -15.37 0.72
C ASP A 64 2.53 -16.11 2.04
N PRO A 65 2.14 -17.42 2.02
CA PRO A 65 1.91 -18.19 3.25
C PRO A 65 3.11 -18.23 4.20
N GLU A 66 4.32 -18.16 3.68
CA GLU A 66 5.55 -18.24 4.46
C GLU A 66 6.17 -16.86 4.73
N GLU A 67 6.01 -15.93 3.80
CA GLU A 67 6.61 -14.61 3.86
C GLU A 67 5.67 -13.54 4.43
N GLY A 68 4.34 -13.63 4.19
CA GLY A 68 3.36 -12.66 4.68
C GLY A 68 2.89 -11.67 3.61
N VAL A 69 2.73 -10.41 3.98
CA VAL A 69 2.04 -9.37 3.18
C VAL A 69 3.05 -8.53 2.40
N ARG A 70 3.19 -8.77 1.09
CA ARG A 70 4.19 -8.08 0.25
C ARG A 70 4.04 -6.57 0.24
N SER A 71 2.82 -6.05 0.19
CA SER A 71 2.60 -4.59 0.23
C SER A 71 3.04 -3.92 1.54
N ALA A 72 3.28 -4.70 2.62
CA ALA A 72 3.70 -4.17 3.91
C ALA A 72 5.21 -3.91 4.03
N TRP A 73 6.03 -4.22 3.03
CA TRP A 73 7.48 -4.00 3.08
C TRP A 73 7.89 -2.56 3.50
N PRO A 74 7.16 -1.49 3.12
CA PRO A 74 7.53 -0.15 3.58
C PRO A 74 7.38 0.00 5.10
N ALA A 75 6.37 -0.64 5.69
CA ALA A 75 6.14 -0.61 7.13
C ALA A 75 7.26 -1.33 7.88
N TYR A 76 7.75 -2.46 7.39
CA TYR A 76 8.89 -3.17 8.00
C TYR A 76 10.20 -2.38 7.88
N LEU A 77 10.50 -1.82 6.71
CA LEU A 77 11.72 -1.04 6.50
C LEU A 77 11.72 0.25 7.34
N SER A 78 10.55 0.78 7.68
CA SER A 78 10.43 1.91 8.61
C SER A 78 10.88 1.56 10.05
N GLY A 79 10.92 0.27 10.41
CA GLY A 79 11.19 -0.23 11.74
C GLY A 79 10.07 0.02 12.76
N LEU A 80 8.91 0.52 12.32
CA LEU A 80 7.74 0.77 13.19
C LEU A 80 6.83 -0.45 13.31
N ILE A 81 6.90 -1.33 12.33
CA ILE A 81 6.15 -2.59 12.25
C ILE A 81 7.17 -3.73 12.11
N GLU A 82 6.89 -4.86 12.68
CA GLU A 82 7.70 -6.07 12.57
C GLU A 82 6.83 -7.30 12.28
N SER A 83 7.45 -8.38 11.82
CA SER A 83 6.80 -9.64 11.52
C SER A 83 7.27 -10.74 12.48
N GLU A 84 6.38 -11.64 12.87
CA GLU A 84 6.75 -12.89 13.57
C GLU A 84 7.35 -13.94 12.64
N ALA A 85 7.41 -13.69 11.34
CA ALA A 85 8.06 -14.60 10.40
C ALA A 85 9.53 -14.81 10.82
N LEU A 86 9.97 -16.08 10.84
CA LEU A 86 11.34 -16.44 11.21
C LEU A 86 12.31 -16.35 10.04
N ALA A 87 11.79 -16.36 8.83
CA ALA A 87 12.54 -16.30 7.58
C ALA A 87 11.91 -15.31 6.62
N GLY A 88 12.49 -15.15 5.43
CA GLY A 88 11.96 -14.27 4.41
C GLY A 88 12.51 -12.84 4.47
N PRO A 89 11.92 -11.90 3.72
CA PRO A 89 12.45 -10.54 3.57
C PRO A 89 12.21 -9.65 4.79
N TYR A 90 11.15 -9.84 5.56
CA TYR A 90 10.70 -8.87 6.56
C TYR A 90 11.62 -8.75 7.79
N PRO A 91 12.12 -9.85 8.39
CA PRO A 91 13.15 -9.74 9.43
C PRO A 91 14.42 -9.06 8.94
N ALA A 92 14.77 -9.24 7.67
CA ALA A 92 15.93 -8.60 7.07
C ALA A 92 15.68 -7.10 6.83
N LEU A 93 14.46 -6.70 6.41
CA LEU A 93 14.06 -5.30 6.27
C LEU A 93 14.08 -4.58 7.63
N ASN A 94 13.55 -5.19 8.69
CA ASN A 94 13.57 -4.60 10.04
C ASN A 94 14.99 -4.33 10.55
N THR A 95 15.98 -5.11 10.10
CA THR A 95 17.39 -4.95 10.46
C THR A 95 18.23 -4.33 9.34
N ALA A 96 17.57 -3.79 8.30
CA ALA A 96 18.14 -3.16 7.10
C ALA A 96 19.22 -4.00 6.40
N LYS A 97 19.12 -5.33 6.44
CA LYS A 97 19.97 -6.26 5.70
C LYS A 97 19.51 -6.33 4.23
N LEU A 98 19.60 -5.20 3.52
CA LEU A 98 19.05 -5.04 2.16
C LEU A 98 19.75 -5.94 1.13
N SER A 99 20.97 -6.38 1.38
CA SER A 99 21.71 -7.32 0.52
C SER A 99 21.31 -8.78 0.71
N SER A 100 20.37 -9.09 1.62
CA SER A 100 19.96 -10.48 1.84
C SER A 100 19.23 -11.04 0.59
N PRO A 101 19.42 -12.35 0.25
CA PRO A 101 18.75 -12.94 -0.92
C PRO A 101 17.22 -12.83 -0.88
N ALA A 102 16.61 -12.85 0.30
CA ALA A 102 15.18 -12.71 0.45
C ALA A 102 14.70 -11.28 0.10
N VAL A 103 15.43 -10.24 0.52
CA VAL A 103 15.13 -8.86 0.14
C VAL A 103 15.36 -8.62 -1.35
N GLN A 104 16.41 -9.23 -1.93
CA GLN A 104 16.65 -9.15 -3.38
C GLN A 104 15.47 -9.74 -4.17
N ARG A 105 14.98 -10.94 -3.82
CA ARG A 105 13.79 -11.55 -4.46
C ARG A 105 12.53 -10.69 -4.31
N LEU A 106 12.32 -10.11 -3.13
CA LEU A 106 11.20 -9.17 -2.91
C LEU A 106 11.34 -7.95 -3.83
N ALA A 107 12.53 -7.36 -3.91
CA ALA A 107 12.82 -6.23 -4.78
C ALA A 107 12.57 -6.57 -6.26
N GLU A 108 13.06 -7.73 -6.74
CA GLU A 108 12.81 -8.24 -8.08
C GLU A 108 11.31 -8.39 -8.38
N THR A 109 10.56 -8.96 -7.44
CA THR A 109 9.10 -9.12 -7.58
C THR A 109 8.40 -7.77 -7.69
N ILE A 110 8.70 -6.82 -6.80
CA ILE A 110 8.09 -5.49 -6.81
C ILE A 110 8.45 -4.74 -8.11
N TYR A 111 9.72 -4.79 -8.49
CA TYR A 111 10.21 -4.14 -9.70
C TYR A 111 9.51 -4.69 -10.95
N SER A 112 9.50 -6.02 -11.11
CA SER A 112 8.84 -6.68 -12.24
C SER A 112 7.35 -6.33 -12.31
N ARG A 113 6.62 -6.42 -11.20
CA ARG A 113 5.19 -6.10 -11.17
C ARG A 113 4.89 -4.65 -11.55
N CYS A 114 5.73 -3.71 -11.13
CA CYS A 114 5.57 -2.31 -11.56
C CYS A 114 5.77 -2.16 -13.07
N TYR A 115 6.79 -2.81 -13.64
CA TYR A 115 7.03 -2.78 -15.08
C TYR A 115 5.95 -3.51 -15.88
N ASP A 116 5.47 -4.66 -15.43
CA ASP A 116 4.34 -5.38 -16.06
C ASP A 116 3.11 -4.45 -16.20
N GLY A 117 2.82 -3.69 -15.14
CA GLY A 117 1.74 -2.70 -15.14
C GLY A 117 1.97 -1.54 -16.11
N ILE A 118 3.21 -1.04 -16.20
CA ILE A 118 3.58 0.03 -17.14
C ILE A 118 3.47 -0.47 -18.59
N GLU A 119 4.03 -1.63 -18.91
CA GLU A 119 4.00 -2.21 -20.25
C GLU A 119 2.58 -2.54 -20.74
N LEU A 120 1.75 -3.08 -19.84
CA LEU A 120 0.34 -3.31 -20.13
C LEU A 120 -0.39 -2.00 -20.43
N ALA A 121 -0.18 -0.98 -19.60
CA ALA A 121 -0.78 0.33 -19.81
C ALA A 121 -0.28 1.01 -21.10
N ASP A 122 1.02 0.92 -21.42
CA ASP A 122 1.59 1.44 -22.66
C ASP A 122 0.97 0.76 -23.90
N SER A 123 0.76 -0.55 -23.83
CA SER A 123 0.10 -1.31 -24.90
C SER A 123 -1.35 -0.86 -25.07
N LEU A 124 -2.09 -0.70 -23.99
CA LEU A 124 -3.46 -0.21 -24.01
C LEU A 124 -3.57 1.22 -24.58
N LEU A 125 -2.69 2.12 -24.15
CA LEU A 125 -2.67 3.51 -24.65
C LEU A 125 -2.39 3.61 -26.15
N ARG A 126 -1.65 2.66 -26.70
CA ARG A 126 -1.40 2.57 -28.15
C ARG A 126 -2.56 1.98 -28.92
N LEU A 127 -3.25 0.97 -28.37
CA LEU A 127 -4.28 0.20 -29.08
C LEU A 127 -5.70 0.78 -28.95
N LEU A 128 -6.07 1.30 -27.78
CA LEU A 128 -7.42 1.83 -27.52
C LEU A 128 -7.88 2.89 -28.52
N PRO A 129 -7.04 3.83 -29.00
CA PRO A 129 -7.46 4.84 -29.98
C PRO A 129 -7.96 4.26 -31.31
N THR A 130 -7.52 3.07 -31.69
CA THR A 130 -7.84 2.41 -32.96
C THR A 130 -8.92 1.32 -32.81
N THR A 131 -9.42 1.08 -31.60
CA THR A 131 -10.40 0.03 -31.31
C THR A 131 -11.78 0.44 -31.84
N LYS A 132 -12.38 -0.43 -32.67
CA LYS A 132 -13.72 -0.22 -33.25
C LYS A 132 -14.81 -0.51 -32.22
N GLY A 133 -15.94 0.19 -32.34
CA GLY A 133 -17.15 -0.04 -31.54
C GLY A 133 -17.14 0.63 -30.15
N LEU A 134 -16.04 1.23 -29.70
CA LEU A 134 -16.02 2.04 -28.48
C LEU A 134 -16.73 3.40 -28.73
N GLN A 135 -17.64 3.75 -27.83
CA GLN A 135 -18.18 5.10 -27.76
C GLN A 135 -17.13 6.08 -27.25
N ALA A 136 -17.17 7.34 -27.63
CA ALA A 136 -16.17 8.35 -27.28
C ALA A 136 -15.97 8.48 -25.75
N GLY A 137 -17.05 8.44 -24.95
CA GLY A 137 -17.00 8.49 -23.50
C GLY A 137 -16.36 7.24 -22.87
N GLU A 138 -16.66 6.07 -23.42
CA GLU A 138 -16.08 4.79 -23.00
C GLU A 138 -14.58 4.73 -23.31
N GLN A 139 -14.21 5.12 -24.53
CA GLN A 139 -12.81 5.20 -24.93
C GLN A 139 -12.02 6.16 -24.03
N ALA A 140 -12.57 7.34 -23.74
CA ALA A 140 -11.95 8.32 -22.85
C ALA A 140 -11.74 7.73 -21.45
N GLN A 141 -12.73 7.04 -20.88
CA GLN A 141 -12.63 6.39 -19.59
C GLN A 141 -11.54 5.31 -19.59
N LEU A 142 -11.51 4.39 -20.55
CA LEU A 142 -10.50 3.33 -20.64
C LEU A 142 -9.08 3.90 -20.79
N LEU A 143 -8.91 4.96 -21.59
CA LEU A 143 -7.63 5.68 -21.71
C LEU A 143 -7.23 6.35 -20.37
N GLY A 144 -8.18 6.94 -19.68
CA GLY A 144 -7.97 7.54 -18.36
C GLY A 144 -7.52 6.52 -17.31
N GLU A 145 -8.12 5.34 -17.29
CA GLU A 145 -7.75 4.23 -16.42
C GLU A 145 -6.33 3.72 -16.71
N ALA A 146 -5.99 3.52 -18.00
CA ALA A 146 -4.65 3.08 -18.39
C ALA A 146 -3.58 4.11 -17.98
N ARG A 147 -3.83 5.42 -18.15
CA ARG A 147 -2.92 6.48 -17.68
C ARG A 147 -2.78 6.50 -16.16
N PHE A 148 -3.87 6.33 -15.43
CA PHE A 148 -3.84 6.27 -13.98
C PHE A 148 -2.95 5.12 -13.49
N PHE A 149 -3.15 3.90 -13.99
CA PHE A 149 -2.38 2.74 -13.55
C PHE A 149 -0.90 2.82 -13.96
N ARG A 150 -0.59 3.42 -15.11
CA ARG A 150 0.79 3.69 -15.51
C ARG A 150 1.47 4.67 -14.54
N ALA A 151 0.80 5.76 -14.20
CA ALA A 151 1.28 6.73 -13.23
C ALA A 151 1.43 6.11 -11.83
N PHE A 152 0.47 5.30 -11.40
CA PHE A 152 0.49 4.63 -10.10
C PHE A 152 1.68 3.67 -9.98
N SER A 153 1.93 2.87 -11.03
CA SER A 153 3.08 1.95 -11.08
C SER A 153 4.41 2.71 -11.11
N ARG A 154 4.53 3.78 -11.92
CA ARG A 154 5.73 4.63 -11.96
C ARG A 154 6.00 5.31 -10.61
N PHE A 155 4.97 5.83 -9.97
CA PHE A 155 5.11 6.50 -8.68
C PHE A 155 5.57 5.54 -7.58
N TYR A 156 5.01 4.32 -7.56
CA TYR A 156 5.44 3.29 -6.63
C TYR A 156 6.91 2.88 -6.89
N LEU A 157 7.28 2.70 -8.16
CA LEU A 157 8.63 2.34 -8.57
C LEU A 157 9.67 3.40 -8.12
N LEU A 158 9.41 4.69 -8.39
CA LEU A 158 10.32 5.77 -8.02
C LEU A 158 10.50 5.89 -6.50
N ARG A 159 9.43 5.71 -5.71
CA ARG A 159 9.52 5.73 -4.25
C ARG A 159 10.29 4.54 -3.70
N SER A 160 10.11 3.37 -4.30
CA SER A 160 10.70 2.11 -3.82
C SER A 160 12.19 2.01 -4.11
N PHE A 161 12.64 2.49 -5.28
CA PHE A 161 14.00 2.26 -5.78
C PHE A 161 14.81 3.56 -6.02
N GLY A 162 14.17 4.72 -5.96
CA GLY A 162 14.78 5.97 -6.39
C GLY A 162 14.85 6.07 -7.92
N ILE A 163 15.99 6.51 -8.46
CA ILE A 163 16.20 6.56 -9.90
C ILE A 163 16.33 5.14 -10.43
N THR A 164 15.44 4.74 -11.31
CA THR A 164 15.56 3.50 -12.05
C THR A 164 16.40 3.75 -13.29
N GLN A 165 17.58 3.13 -13.37
CA GLN A 165 18.32 3.10 -14.61
C GLN A 165 17.52 2.40 -15.70
N GLU A 166 17.68 2.87 -16.93
CA GLU A 166 17.08 2.39 -18.16
C GLU A 166 17.21 0.88 -18.33
N SER A 167 16.25 0.09 -17.88
CA SER A 167 16.40 -1.34 -18.11
C SER A 167 15.30 -1.99 -18.95
N ARG A 168 14.26 -1.28 -19.34
CA ARG A 168 13.27 -1.80 -20.31
C ARG A 168 12.55 -0.65 -21.04
N GLY A 169 13.27 0.11 -21.88
CA GLY A 169 12.64 1.11 -22.75
C GLY A 169 12.73 2.55 -22.27
N GLY A 170 13.77 2.91 -21.57
CA GLY A 170 14.37 4.22 -21.33
C GLY A 170 13.46 5.44 -21.44
N GLN A 171 12.65 5.77 -20.41
CA GLN A 171 11.81 6.94 -20.50
C GLN A 171 12.19 8.09 -19.55
N ALA A 172 12.91 7.83 -18.46
CA ALA A 172 13.30 8.90 -17.55
C ALA A 172 14.81 8.89 -17.28
N LYS A 173 15.49 10.00 -17.57
CA LYS A 173 16.94 10.19 -17.36
C LYS A 173 17.25 10.72 -15.96
N SER A 174 16.26 11.20 -15.25
CA SER A 174 16.37 11.73 -13.89
C SER A 174 15.11 11.47 -13.09
N LEU A 175 15.24 11.57 -11.76
CA LEU A 175 14.09 11.47 -10.85
C LEU A 175 13.03 12.54 -11.16
N GLU A 176 13.48 13.76 -11.49
CA GLU A 176 12.58 14.86 -11.86
C GLU A 176 11.77 14.53 -13.12
N GLU A 177 12.43 14.04 -14.18
CA GLU A 177 11.75 13.61 -15.41
C GLU A 177 10.75 12.49 -15.14
N GLY A 178 11.09 11.52 -14.27
CA GLY A 178 10.18 10.47 -13.84
C GLY A 178 8.91 11.03 -13.21
N TYR A 179 9.02 12.02 -12.33
CA TYR A 179 7.86 12.70 -11.74
C TYR A 179 7.07 13.54 -12.75
N GLN A 180 7.72 14.17 -13.71
CA GLN A 180 7.04 14.89 -14.79
C GLN A 180 6.18 13.96 -15.65
N LEU A 181 6.66 12.76 -15.98
CA LEU A 181 5.86 11.75 -16.69
C LEU A 181 4.64 11.28 -15.89
N ILE A 182 4.78 11.12 -14.57
CA ILE A 182 3.68 10.80 -13.67
C ILE A 182 2.65 11.94 -13.64
N GLU A 183 3.11 13.18 -13.49
CA GLU A 183 2.24 14.36 -13.51
C GLU A 183 1.44 14.47 -14.82
N GLN A 184 2.09 14.26 -15.96
CA GLN A 184 1.46 14.28 -17.29
C GLN A 184 0.37 13.23 -17.42
N ASP A 185 0.64 12.00 -17.00
CA ASP A 185 -0.34 10.90 -17.02
C ASP A 185 -1.55 11.20 -16.13
N LEU A 186 -1.31 11.67 -14.90
CA LEU A 186 -2.39 11.96 -13.96
C LEU A 186 -3.23 13.16 -14.39
N ARG A 187 -2.64 14.23 -14.92
CA ARG A 187 -3.39 15.35 -15.48
C ARG A 187 -4.28 14.90 -16.65
N SER A 188 -3.75 14.05 -17.51
CA SER A 188 -4.54 13.47 -18.63
C SER A 188 -5.62 12.53 -18.12
N ALA A 189 -5.34 11.69 -17.11
CA ALA A 189 -6.34 10.84 -16.47
C ALA A 189 -7.48 11.66 -15.85
N ILE A 190 -7.18 12.75 -15.15
CA ILE A 190 -8.18 13.67 -14.56
C ILE A 190 -9.11 14.26 -15.64
N ALA A 191 -8.58 14.57 -16.81
CA ALA A 191 -9.38 15.11 -17.92
C ALA A 191 -10.29 14.06 -18.59
N LEU A 192 -9.88 12.78 -18.59
CA LEU A 192 -10.56 11.70 -19.30
C LEU A 192 -11.53 10.90 -18.42
N LEU A 193 -11.22 10.77 -17.13
CA LEU A 193 -11.99 9.94 -16.20
C LEU A 193 -13.32 10.61 -15.80
N PRO A 194 -14.39 9.83 -15.64
CA PRO A 194 -15.64 10.33 -15.08
C PRO A 194 -15.49 10.68 -13.60
N SER A 195 -16.37 11.56 -13.11
CA SER A 195 -16.56 11.73 -11.67
C SER A 195 -17.10 10.45 -11.04
N ARG A 196 -16.81 10.22 -9.75
CA ARG A 196 -17.43 9.11 -9.02
C ARG A 196 -18.94 9.27 -8.97
N THR A 197 -19.66 8.23 -9.36
CA THR A 197 -21.09 8.07 -9.18
C THR A 197 -21.38 6.86 -8.28
N LYS A 198 -22.63 6.64 -7.90
CA LYS A 198 -23.02 5.43 -7.16
C LYS A 198 -22.78 4.15 -7.97
N GLU A 199 -22.96 4.22 -9.28
CA GLU A 199 -22.77 3.10 -10.20
C GLU A 199 -21.28 2.75 -10.38
N VAL A 200 -20.43 3.77 -10.45
CA VAL A 200 -18.97 3.58 -10.54
C VAL A 200 -18.42 3.04 -9.22
N GLY A 201 -18.94 3.51 -8.07
CA GLY A 201 -18.53 3.07 -6.76
C GLY A 201 -17.05 3.32 -6.47
N SER A 202 -16.49 2.54 -5.54
CA SER A 202 -15.05 2.57 -5.18
C SER A 202 -14.22 1.55 -5.94
N TYR A 203 -14.83 0.66 -6.70
CA TYR A 203 -14.12 -0.44 -7.38
C TYR A 203 -13.52 -0.04 -8.73
N ARG A 204 -13.77 1.17 -9.18
CA ARG A 204 -13.26 1.67 -10.45
C ARG A 204 -12.53 3.00 -10.27
N VAL A 205 -11.49 3.20 -11.06
CA VAL A 205 -10.74 4.47 -11.09
C VAL A 205 -11.65 5.59 -11.61
N HIS A 206 -11.59 6.73 -10.95
CA HIS A 206 -12.39 7.90 -11.27
C HIS A 206 -11.57 9.19 -11.07
N GLN A 207 -12.11 10.31 -11.52
CA GLN A 207 -11.43 11.60 -11.55
C GLN A 207 -10.85 12.04 -10.20
N ASP A 208 -11.62 11.86 -9.10
CA ASP A 208 -11.16 12.29 -7.77
C ASP A 208 -10.01 11.45 -7.24
N LEU A 209 -10.00 10.14 -7.52
CA LEU A 209 -8.88 9.28 -7.17
C LEU A 209 -7.59 9.72 -7.88
N ALA A 210 -7.69 10.07 -9.16
CA ALA A 210 -6.54 10.60 -9.91
C ALA A 210 -6.05 11.96 -9.34
N ARG A 211 -6.97 12.82 -8.87
CA ARG A 211 -6.61 14.06 -8.16
C ARG A 211 -5.87 13.79 -6.85
N VAL A 212 -6.33 12.82 -6.07
CA VAL A 212 -5.70 12.48 -4.80
C VAL A 212 -4.30 11.90 -5.02
N LEU A 213 -4.15 11.00 -5.98
CA LEU A 213 -2.82 10.48 -6.33
C LEU A 213 -1.89 11.61 -6.81
N LEU A 214 -2.36 12.55 -7.62
CA LEU A 214 -1.55 13.69 -8.06
C LEU A 214 -1.19 14.62 -6.88
N GLY A 215 -2.10 14.83 -5.93
CA GLY A 215 -1.82 15.56 -4.69
C GLY A 215 -0.71 14.90 -3.87
N GLU A 216 -0.77 13.57 -3.70
CA GLU A 216 0.29 12.80 -3.03
C GLU A 216 1.64 12.92 -3.77
N VAL A 217 1.62 12.85 -5.11
CA VAL A 217 2.81 13.06 -5.96
C VAL A 217 3.43 14.43 -5.73
N TYR A 218 2.63 15.50 -5.70
CA TYR A 218 3.14 16.85 -5.44
C TYR A 218 3.75 17.00 -4.05
N LEU A 219 3.15 16.39 -3.01
CA LEU A 219 3.75 16.37 -1.67
C LEU A 219 5.06 15.57 -1.64
N GLN A 220 5.15 14.48 -2.39
CA GLN A 220 6.40 13.73 -2.54
C GLN A 220 7.49 14.57 -3.23
N MET A 221 7.16 15.28 -4.32
CA MET A 221 8.07 16.19 -5.02
C MET A 221 8.51 17.37 -4.14
N SER A 222 7.65 17.80 -3.22
CA SER A 222 7.94 18.91 -2.29
C SER A 222 8.90 18.48 -1.18
N GLY A 223 8.93 17.19 -0.85
CA GLY A 223 9.85 16.60 0.11
C GLY A 223 11.20 16.20 -0.49
N TYR A 224 12.00 15.49 0.31
CA TYR A 224 13.26 14.93 -0.14
C TYR A 224 13.05 13.80 -1.17
N PRO A 225 13.96 13.65 -2.15
CA PRO A 225 15.16 14.45 -2.37
C PRO A 225 14.94 15.71 -3.22
N LEU A 226 13.81 15.87 -3.94
CA LEU A 226 13.62 16.92 -4.94
C LEU A 226 13.42 18.31 -4.35
N ARG A 227 12.64 18.46 -3.29
CA ARG A 227 12.35 19.74 -2.59
C ARG A 227 11.82 20.84 -3.53
N GLN A 228 10.90 20.49 -4.44
CA GLN A 228 10.37 21.40 -5.47
C GLN A 228 9.24 22.32 -5.00
N ALA A 229 8.86 22.27 -3.72
CA ALA A 229 7.84 23.13 -3.11
C ALA A 229 6.48 23.19 -3.86
N LYS A 230 5.99 22.03 -4.34
CA LYS A 230 4.72 21.87 -5.07
C LYS A 230 3.48 21.86 -4.16
N TYR A 231 3.56 22.50 -3.00
CA TYR A 231 2.47 22.49 -2.01
C TYR A 231 1.23 23.24 -2.49
N LYS A 232 1.40 24.35 -3.25
CA LYS A 232 0.27 25.11 -3.82
C LYS A 232 -0.49 24.27 -4.87
N GLU A 233 0.24 23.57 -5.71
CA GLU A 233 -0.34 22.65 -6.71
C GLU A 233 -1.03 21.48 -6.02
N ALA A 234 -0.47 20.94 -4.94
CA ALA A 234 -1.11 19.89 -4.14
C ALA A 234 -2.43 20.39 -3.54
N ALA A 235 -2.45 21.56 -2.92
CA ALA A 235 -3.68 22.15 -2.38
C ALA A 235 -4.73 22.39 -3.47
N ALA A 236 -4.32 22.95 -4.62
CA ALA A 236 -5.22 23.24 -5.74
C ALA A 236 -5.89 21.99 -6.32
N ILE A 237 -5.15 20.86 -6.43
CA ILE A 237 -5.70 19.62 -7.01
C ILE A 237 -6.57 18.84 -6.01
N LEU A 238 -6.32 18.97 -4.69
CA LEU A 238 -7.07 18.28 -3.64
C LEU A 238 -8.39 18.99 -3.25
N ARG A 239 -8.44 20.32 -3.31
CA ARG A 239 -9.65 21.12 -2.94
C ARG A 239 -10.93 20.65 -3.64
N PRO A 240 -10.97 20.36 -4.94
CA PRO A 240 -12.18 19.88 -5.61
C PRO A 240 -12.73 18.58 -5.02
N VAL A 241 -11.86 17.71 -4.48
CA VAL A 241 -12.29 16.45 -3.84
C VAL A 241 -13.04 16.74 -2.55
N LEU A 242 -12.55 17.68 -1.73
CA LEU A 242 -13.21 18.12 -0.52
C LEU A 242 -14.56 18.81 -0.84
N SER A 243 -14.56 19.74 -1.81
CA SER A 243 -15.74 20.54 -2.16
C SER A 243 -16.83 19.73 -2.84
N ALA A 244 -16.51 18.56 -3.37
CA ALA A 244 -17.46 17.71 -4.07
C ALA A 244 -18.56 17.12 -3.17
N GLY A 245 -18.32 17.01 -1.87
CA GLY A 245 -19.28 16.46 -0.90
C GLY A 245 -19.66 14.98 -1.14
N ARG A 246 -18.85 14.26 -1.91
CA ARG A 246 -19.09 12.84 -2.27
C ARG A 246 -18.54 11.86 -1.25
N TYR A 247 -17.64 12.31 -0.41
CA TYR A 247 -16.93 11.50 0.58
C TYR A 247 -17.20 12.04 1.97
N ARG A 248 -17.14 11.14 2.94
CA ARG A 248 -17.31 11.50 4.35
C ARG A 248 -16.52 10.55 5.22
N LEU A 249 -16.08 11.01 6.37
CA LEU A 249 -15.59 10.14 7.43
C LEU A 249 -16.75 9.27 7.96
N MET A 250 -16.52 7.98 8.11
CA MET A 250 -17.50 7.12 8.78
C MET A 250 -17.65 7.57 10.23
N PRO A 251 -18.91 7.72 10.72
CA PRO A 251 -19.15 8.14 12.09
C PRO A 251 -18.93 6.98 13.06
N ASN A 252 -18.60 7.31 14.31
CA ASN A 252 -18.68 6.35 15.40
C ASN A 252 -20.14 6.07 15.76
N GLY A 253 -20.47 4.82 16.04
CA GLY A 253 -21.76 4.41 16.62
C GLY A 253 -21.75 4.50 18.15
N GLY A 254 -22.78 3.93 18.77
CA GLY A 254 -22.99 3.98 20.23
C GLY A 254 -22.10 3.06 21.06
N SER A 255 -21.23 2.25 20.45
CA SER A 255 -20.29 1.36 21.13
C SER A 255 -18.98 1.24 20.36
N GLU A 256 -17.95 0.68 21.02
CA GLU A 256 -16.66 0.44 20.39
C GLU A 256 -16.72 -0.56 19.23
N GLU A 257 -17.64 -1.52 19.25
CA GLU A 257 -17.90 -2.46 18.16
C GLU A 257 -18.49 -1.77 16.93
N LEU A 258 -19.24 -0.70 17.13
CA LEU A 258 -19.86 0.13 16.10
C LEU A 258 -19.03 1.37 15.77
N SER A 259 -17.75 1.37 16.11
CA SER A 259 -16.85 2.46 15.77
C SER A 259 -16.70 2.65 14.26
N ALA A 260 -16.26 3.85 13.87
CA ALA A 260 -15.87 4.14 12.49
C ALA A 260 -14.84 3.13 11.95
N PHE A 261 -13.86 2.75 12.77
CA PHE A 261 -12.78 1.83 12.37
C PHE A 261 -13.28 0.41 12.15
N ASN A 262 -14.21 -0.08 12.97
CA ASN A 262 -14.87 -1.36 12.74
C ASN A 262 -15.80 -1.33 11.52
N THR A 263 -16.45 -0.20 11.24
CA THR A 263 -17.22 0.00 10.01
C THR A 263 -16.32 -0.05 8.77
N LEU A 264 -15.18 0.64 8.79
CA LEU A 264 -14.18 0.62 7.70
C LEU A 264 -13.62 -0.78 7.48
N ARG A 265 -13.34 -1.51 8.55
CA ARG A 265 -12.86 -2.89 8.53
C ARG A 265 -13.82 -3.82 7.80
N THR A 266 -15.11 -3.73 8.11
CA THR A 266 -16.13 -4.65 7.59
C THR A 266 -16.75 -4.21 6.26
N ASN A 267 -16.61 -2.93 5.89
CA ASN A 267 -17.19 -2.36 4.67
C ASN A 267 -16.14 -1.54 3.88
N PRO A 268 -15.21 -2.19 3.17
CA PRO A 268 -14.16 -1.51 2.39
C PRO A 268 -14.70 -0.78 1.14
N ALA A 269 -16.00 -0.89 0.84
CA ALA A 269 -16.65 -0.17 -0.26
C ALA A 269 -17.50 1.02 0.21
N CYS A 270 -17.36 1.45 1.48
CA CYS A 270 -18.12 2.57 2.03
C CYS A 270 -17.73 3.94 1.41
N ASP A 271 -18.48 4.99 1.77
CA ASP A 271 -18.26 6.35 1.24
C ASP A 271 -16.95 7.00 1.68
N GLU A 272 -16.21 6.40 2.60
CA GLU A 272 -14.90 6.89 3.02
C GLU A 272 -13.78 6.44 2.08
N TYR A 273 -13.85 5.23 1.49
CA TYR A 273 -12.80 4.79 0.57
C TYR A 273 -13.02 5.30 -0.84
N LEU A 274 -11.99 5.94 -1.40
CA LEU A 274 -12.00 6.38 -2.79
C LEU A 274 -11.77 5.21 -3.73
N PHE A 275 -11.00 4.23 -3.32
CA PHE A 275 -10.66 3.08 -4.16
C PHE A 275 -10.65 1.78 -3.36
N THR A 276 -11.18 0.71 -3.95
CA THR A 276 -11.21 -0.63 -3.36
C THR A 276 -10.70 -1.65 -4.35
N LEU A 277 -9.58 -2.29 -4.03
CA LEU A 277 -9.05 -3.42 -4.79
C LEU A 277 -9.78 -4.72 -4.39
N ARG A 278 -10.04 -5.57 -5.39
CA ARG A 278 -10.58 -6.92 -5.20
C ARG A 278 -9.57 -7.97 -5.65
N GLY A 279 -9.23 -8.89 -4.76
CA GLY A 279 -8.35 -10.01 -5.02
C GLY A 279 -9.07 -11.34 -5.14
N ALA A 280 -8.28 -12.39 -5.37
CA ALA A 280 -8.72 -13.76 -5.29
C ALA A 280 -9.08 -14.17 -3.86
N SER A 281 -9.68 -15.34 -3.68
CA SER A 281 -10.26 -15.76 -2.41
C SER A 281 -9.27 -16.21 -1.34
N ALA A 282 -8.00 -16.50 -1.65
CA ALA A 282 -7.04 -16.98 -0.63
C ALA A 282 -5.58 -16.95 -1.14
N PRO A 283 -4.59 -16.85 -0.25
CA PRO A 283 -4.72 -16.49 1.15
C PRO A 283 -5.09 -15.02 1.31
N SER A 284 -5.95 -14.70 2.29
CA SER A 284 -6.36 -13.31 2.56
C SER A 284 -5.51 -12.67 3.66
N LEU A 285 -5.55 -11.35 3.78
CA LEU A 285 -4.90 -10.64 4.90
C LEU A 285 -5.39 -11.12 6.27
N GLU A 286 -6.60 -11.67 6.34
CA GLU A 286 -7.17 -12.24 7.58
C GLU A 286 -6.30 -13.36 8.16
N ALA A 287 -5.58 -14.11 7.32
CA ALA A 287 -4.73 -15.21 7.75
C ALA A 287 -3.56 -14.77 8.65
N TYR A 288 -3.24 -13.47 8.66
CA TYR A 288 -2.10 -12.91 9.40
C TYR A 288 -2.52 -12.08 10.63
N THR A 289 -3.73 -12.27 11.12
CA THR A 289 -4.31 -11.46 12.21
C THR A 289 -4.17 -12.06 13.60
N PHE A 290 -3.57 -13.24 13.70
CA PHE A 290 -3.31 -13.93 14.95
C PHE A 290 -1.85 -14.34 15.10
N PRO A 291 -1.35 -14.50 16.34
CA PRO A 291 0.00 -14.98 16.59
C PRO A 291 0.12 -16.48 16.24
N ARG A 292 1.36 -16.96 16.19
CA ARG A 292 1.67 -18.36 15.85
C ARG A 292 1.02 -19.38 16.80
N GLU A 293 0.91 -19.03 18.06
CA GLU A 293 0.32 -19.86 19.11
C GLU A 293 -1.16 -20.12 18.92
N ALA A 294 -1.85 -19.27 18.17
CA ALA A 294 -3.29 -19.38 17.94
C ALA A 294 -3.71 -20.74 17.35
N LYS A 295 -2.82 -21.43 16.62
CA LYS A 295 -3.04 -22.81 16.15
C LYS A 295 -3.37 -23.79 17.27
N SER A 296 -2.77 -23.62 18.45
CA SER A 296 -2.97 -24.50 19.60
C SER A 296 -4.30 -24.27 20.32
N TRP A 297 -4.97 -23.14 20.06
CA TRP A 297 -6.23 -22.77 20.73
C TRP A 297 -7.48 -23.48 20.14
N GLY A 298 -7.32 -24.21 19.02
CA GLY A 298 -8.30 -25.09 18.42
C GLY A 298 -9.58 -24.43 17.86
N LYS A 299 -9.65 -23.11 17.79
CA LYS A 299 -10.83 -22.35 17.35
C LYS A 299 -10.54 -21.20 16.39
N VAL A 300 -9.31 -21.03 16.02
CA VAL A 300 -8.90 -20.16 14.92
C VAL A 300 -8.79 -21.04 13.70
N GLY A 301 -9.55 -20.77 12.66
CA GLY A 301 -9.58 -21.59 11.44
C GLY A 301 -8.20 -21.77 10.81
N GLU A 302 -8.08 -22.32 9.62
CA GLU A 302 -6.80 -22.53 8.91
C GLU A 302 -6.06 -21.22 8.64
N SER A 303 -5.86 -20.42 9.70
CA SER A 303 -5.02 -19.26 9.63
C SER A 303 -3.59 -19.71 9.41
N LEU A 304 -2.90 -19.04 8.53
CA LEU A 304 -1.45 -19.11 8.42
C LEU A 304 -0.89 -18.47 9.68
N ALA A 305 -0.85 -19.23 10.74
CA ALA A 305 -0.65 -18.80 12.10
C ALA A 305 0.69 -18.08 12.31
N PHE A 306 0.79 -16.85 11.90
CA PHE A 306 1.76 -15.89 12.45
C PHE A 306 1.26 -14.46 12.21
N ASN A 307 1.54 -13.57 13.16
CA ASN A 307 1.26 -12.16 13.04
C ASN A 307 2.24 -11.53 12.04
N ALA A 308 1.74 -11.22 10.85
CA ALA A 308 2.55 -10.63 9.79
C ALA A 308 2.71 -9.10 9.94
N PHE A 309 2.01 -8.45 10.86
CA PHE A 309 2.01 -6.99 10.97
C PHE A 309 1.92 -6.56 12.43
N ARG A 310 2.98 -6.86 13.20
CA ARG A 310 3.06 -6.55 14.61
C ARG A 310 3.57 -5.12 14.83
N PRO A 311 2.79 -4.23 15.42
CA PRO A 311 3.25 -2.89 15.74
C PRO A 311 4.28 -2.94 16.88
N THR A 312 5.37 -2.18 16.74
CA THR A 312 6.36 -2.05 17.82
C THR A 312 5.78 -1.24 18.99
N LYS A 313 6.41 -1.32 20.17
CA LYS A 313 6.05 -0.48 21.32
C LYS A 313 6.13 1.01 20.99
N LEU A 314 7.12 1.42 20.18
CA LEU A 314 7.21 2.80 19.69
C LEU A 314 6.00 3.17 18.85
N PHE A 315 5.60 2.30 17.92
CA PHE A 315 4.40 2.56 17.11
C PHE A 315 3.15 2.65 18.00
N MET A 316 2.94 1.72 18.92
CA MET A 316 1.76 1.76 19.81
C MET A 316 1.74 3.01 20.69
N SER A 317 2.91 3.59 21.03
CA SER A 317 3.00 4.83 21.82
C SER A 317 2.51 6.09 21.08
N VAL A 318 2.20 6.02 19.77
CA VAL A 318 1.63 7.15 19.03
C VAL A 318 0.18 7.41 19.42
N TYR A 319 -0.53 6.39 19.93
CA TYR A 319 -1.89 6.52 20.42
C TYR A 319 -1.89 6.98 21.88
N GLY A 320 -2.38 8.19 22.10
CA GLY A 320 -2.55 8.76 23.44
C GLY A 320 -3.77 8.19 24.16
N GLU A 321 -3.91 8.55 25.42
CA GLU A 321 -5.11 8.26 26.20
C GLU A 321 -6.36 8.85 25.51
N GLY A 322 -7.42 8.07 25.41
CA GLY A 322 -8.66 8.46 24.74
C GLY A 322 -8.66 8.27 23.22
N ASP A 323 -7.54 7.99 22.57
CA ASP A 323 -7.52 7.67 21.14
C ASP A 323 -8.12 6.28 20.90
N LEU A 324 -9.29 6.27 20.25
CA LEU A 324 -10.04 5.05 19.99
C LEU A 324 -9.24 4.03 19.17
N ARG A 325 -8.37 4.48 18.28
CA ARG A 325 -7.53 3.61 17.41
C ARG A 325 -6.54 2.76 18.20
N GLY A 326 -6.11 3.24 19.37
CA GLY A 326 -5.23 2.51 20.29
C GLY A 326 -5.93 1.51 21.18
N LYS A 327 -7.27 1.52 21.22
CA LYS A 327 -8.04 0.56 22.01
C LYS A 327 -8.08 -0.81 21.33
N ASP A 328 -8.26 -1.86 22.16
CA ASP A 328 -8.39 -3.23 21.65
C ASP A 328 -9.52 -3.36 20.64
N ARG A 329 -9.32 -4.15 19.59
CA ARG A 329 -10.29 -4.38 18.50
C ARG A 329 -10.73 -3.14 17.73
N GLN A 330 -9.84 -2.16 17.61
CA GLN A 330 -10.01 -1.08 16.67
C GLN A 330 -9.06 -1.29 15.47
N TYR A 331 -7.81 -0.91 15.56
CA TYR A 331 -6.79 -1.24 14.59
C TYR A 331 -6.07 -2.54 14.91
N PHE A 332 -5.83 -2.78 16.20
CA PHE A 332 -5.12 -3.95 16.69
C PHE A 332 -5.94 -4.65 17.77
N HIS A 333 -5.62 -5.90 18.04
CA HIS A 333 -6.12 -6.66 19.17
C HIS A 333 -4.97 -7.42 19.84
N SER A 334 -5.10 -7.72 21.11
CA SER A 334 -4.05 -8.34 21.92
C SER A 334 -4.55 -9.47 22.81
N PHE A 335 -5.82 -9.86 22.68
CA PHE A 335 -6.33 -11.02 23.38
C PHE A 335 -7.44 -11.72 22.60
N TYR A 336 -7.62 -13.01 22.86
CA TYR A 336 -8.70 -13.83 22.35
C TYR A 336 -9.35 -14.63 23.50
N LYS A 337 -10.68 -14.74 23.45
CA LYS A 337 -11.45 -15.50 24.45
C LYS A 337 -11.69 -16.91 23.94
N VAL A 338 -11.20 -17.90 24.65
CA VAL A 338 -11.41 -19.32 24.37
C VAL A 338 -12.29 -19.91 25.46
N ALA A 339 -13.28 -20.72 25.11
CA ALA A 339 -14.05 -21.49 26.07
C ALA A 339 -13.36 -22.85 26.29
N GLU A 340 -12.84 -23.10 27.46
CA GLU A 340 -12.22 -24.36 27.89
C GLU A 340 -12.95 -24.91 29.10
N GLU A 341 -13.43 -26.13 29.03
CA GLU A 341 -14.12 -26.84 30.14
C GLU A 341 -15.23 -25.98 30.80
N GLY A 342 -15.99 -25.22 30.02
CA GLY A 342 -17.05 -24.37 30.52
C GLY A 342 -16.59 -23.05 31.15
N LYS A 343 -15.29 -22.74 31.14
CA LYS A 343 -14.71 -21.48 31.59
C LYS A 343 -14.24 -20.64 30.41
N THR A 344 -14.28 -19.31 30.58
CA THR A 344 -13.65 -18.40 29.62
C THR A 344 -12.21 -18.19 29.98
N VAL A 345 -11.29 -18.57 29.08
CA VAL A 345 -9.85 -18.34 29.21
C VAL A 345 -9.45 -17.22 28.23
N PHE A 346 -8.60 -16.30 28.70
CA PHE A 346 -8.08 -15.22 27.86
C PHE A 346 -6.67 -15.60 27.41
N GLN A 347 -6.52 -15.76 26.10
CA GLN A 347 -5.19 -15.88 25.48
C GLN A 347 -4.69 -14.47 25.16
N ILE A 348 -3.60 -14.05 25.80
CA ILE A 348 -2.98 -12.72 25.65
C ILE A 348 -1.77 -12.86 24.74
N PHE A 349 -1.61 -11.93 23.80
CA PHE A 349 -0.53 -11.92 22.81
C PHE A 349 -0.11 -10.50 22.45
N ASP A 350 1.02 -10.37 21.75
CA ASP A 350 1.46 -9.09 21.20
C ASP A 350 0.43 -8.57 20.19
N PRO A 351 0.22 -7.25 20.09
CA PRO A 351 -0.80 -6.69 19.20
C PRO A 351 -0.72 -7.19 17.77
N ALA A 352 -1.85 -7.64 17.23
CA ALA A 352 -2.01 -8.14 15.87
C ALA A 352 -3.10 -7.34 15.14
N PRO A 353 -3.11 -7.31 13.79
CA PRO A 353 -4.04 -6.50 13.00
C PRO A 353 -5.50 -6.94 13.15
N TRP A 354 -6.28 -6.31 14.00
CA TRP A 354 -7.73 -6.48 14.02
C TRP A 354 -8.38 -5.93 12.74
N PHE A 355 -7.82 -4.87 12.21
CA PHE A 355 -8.38 -4.17 11.04
C PHE A 355 -8.44 -5.03 9.77
N TRP A 356 -7.66 -6.08 9.67
CA TRP A 356 -7.72 -7.03 8.55
C TRP A 356 -8.74 -8.15 8.76
N LEU A 357 -9.19 -8.40 10.00
CA LEU A 357 -10.10 -9.49 10.32
C LEU A 357 -11.56 -9.09 10.02
N ARG A 358 -12.10 -9.53 8.89
CA ARG A 358 -13.45 -9.22 8.43
C ARG A 358 -14.47 -10.33 8.71
N SER A 359 -14.00 -11.56 8.84
CA SER A 359 -14.79 -12.73 9.21
C SER A 359 -14.67 -13.03 10.70
N THR A 360 -15.40 -14.03 11.18
CA THR A 360 -15.14 -14.56 12.51
C THR A 360 -13.86 -15.40 12.51
N PRO A 361 -13.17 -15.56 13.65
CA PRO A 361 -11.94 -16.33 13.72
C PRO A 361 -12.03 -17.75 13.13
N GLU A 362 -13.19 -18.38 13.22
CA GLU A 362 -13.45 -19.71 12.71
C GLU A 362 -13.57 -19.78 11.18
N HIS A 363 -13.85 -18.64 10.55
CA HIS A 363 -14.10 -18.52 9.09
C HIS A 363 -13.04 -17.69 8.37
N ILE A 364 -11.85 -17.60 8.94
CA ILE A 364 -10.73 -16.87 8.33
C ILE A 364 -10.43 -17.44 6.93
N GLY A 365 -10.21 -16.54 5.96
CA GLY A 365 -9.79 -16.91 4.61
C GLY A 365 -10.90 -17.43 3.68
N THR A 366 -12.16 -17.43 4.13
CA THR A 366 -13.28 -17.92 3.28
C THR A 366 -13.84 -16.85 2.33
N ARG A 367 -13.47 -15.59 2.51
CA ARG A 367 -13.97 -14.45 1.72
C ARG A 367 -12.91 -13.94 0.75
N PRO A 368 -13.32 -13.45 -0.43
CA PRO A 368 -12.44 -12.71 -1.31
C PRO A 368 -11.81 -11.53 -0.57
N MET A 369 -10.53 -11.29 -0.85
CA MET A 369 -9.84 -10.12 -0.31
C MET A 369 -10.40 -8.85 -0.95
N GLU A 370 -10.74 -7.87 -0.12
CA GLU A 370 -11.04 -6.51 -0.54
C GLU A 370 -10.23 -5.55 0.31
N LEU A 371 -9.52 -4.64 -0.33
CA LEU A 371 -8.65 -3.68 0.34
C LEU A 371 -9.05 -2.26 -0.04
N GLY A 372 -9.53 -1.50 0.95
CA GLY A 372 -9.79 -0.08 0.81
C GLY A 372 -8.49 0.72 0.77
N LEU A 373 -8.30 1.48 -0.29
CA LEU A 373 -7.17 2.39 -0.49
C LEU A 373 -7.67 3.83 -0.58
N TYR A 374 -6.80 4.76 -0.20
CA TYR A 374 -7.11 6.20 -0.21
C TYR A 374 -8.40 6.52 0.57
N PRO A 375 -8.41 6.33 1.91
CA PRO A 375 -9.53 6.78 2.74
C PRO A 375 -9.65 8.31 2.68
N TYR A 376 -10.86 8.82 2.85
CA TYR A 376 -11.11 10.27 2.86
C TYR A 376 -10.35 10.99 3.97
N SER A 377 -10.09 10.31 5.09
CA SER A 377 -9.18 10.81 6.13
C SER A 377 -7.78 11.12 5.57
N GLU A 378 -7.23 10.32 4.68
CA GLU A 378 -5.96 10.62 4.01
C GLU A 378 -6.05 11.88 3.14
N VAL A 379 -7.16 12.06 2.40
CA VAL A 379 -7.37 13.27 1.58
C VAL A 379 -7.36 14.52 2.44
N LEU A 380 -8.04 14.49 3.59
CA LEU A 380 -8.06 15.60 4.56
C LEU A 380 -6.64 15.91 5.07
N LEU A 381 -5.87 14.89 5.42
CA LEU A 381 -4.51 15.06 5.95
C LEU A 381 -3.51 15.52 4.86
N LEU A 382 -3.63 15.05 3.61
CA LEU A 382 -2.84 15.55 2.48
C LEU A 382 -3.13 17.02 2.18
N LEU A 383 -4.41 17.40 2.20
CA LEU A 383 -4.80 18.81 2.00
C LEU A 383 -4.33 19.69 3.15
N ALA A 384 -4.46 19.24 4.40
CA ALA A 384 -3.97 19.97 5.57
C ALA A 384 -2.48 20.24 5.46
N GLU A 385 -1.68 19.24 5.06
CA GLU A 385 -0.24 19.42 4.86
C GLU A 385 0.07 20.45 3.75
N ALA A 386 -0.57 20.28 2.59
CA ALA A 386 -0.37 21.19 1.46
C ALA A 386 -0.68 22.66 1.85
N LEU A 387 -1.72 22.89 2.65
CA LEU A 387 -2.12 24.20 3.10
C LEU A 387 -1.17 24.81 4.15
N LEU A 388 -0.70 23.99 5.10
CA LEU A 388 0.26 24.45 6.12
C LEU A 388 1.61 24.82 5.51
N GLU A 389 2.07 24.04 4.54
CA GLU A 389 3.37 24.24 3.90
C GLU A 389 3.36 25.35 2.83
N SER A 390 2.22 25.59 2.18
CA SER A 390 2.10 26.64 1.16
C SER A 390 1.85 28.05 1.73
N GLU A 391 1.93 28.24 3.05
CA GLU A 391 1.57 29.48 3.74
C GLU A 391 0.13 29.91 3.41
N GLY A 392 -0.73 28.93 3.19
CA GLY A 392 -2.11 29.11 2.79
C GLY A 392 -3.06 29.25 3.97
N GLU A 393 -4.24 28.68 3.83
CA GLU A 393 -5.34 28.77 4.78
C GLU A 393 -5.13 27.86 6.00
N VAL A 394 -4.36 28.31 7.01
CA VAL A 394 -4.08 27.55 8.24
C VAL A 394 -5.37 27.10 8.94
N SER A 395 -6.41 27.93 8.94
CA SER A 395 -7.72 27.58 9.53
C SER A 395 -8.38 26.38 8.82
N THR A 396 -8.27 26.28 7.51
CA THR A 396 -8.77 25.12 6.75
C THR A 396 -7.93 23.88 7.03
N ALA A 397 -6.60 24.01 7.15
CA ALA A 397 -5.73 22.89 7.52
C ALA A 397 -6.07 22.36 8.92
N ILE A 398 -6.25 23.25 9.90
CA ILE A 398 -6.67 22.88 11.26
C ILE A 398 -8.03 22.17 11.23
N ARG A 399 -9.00 22.64 10.45
CA ARG A 399 -10.31 21.98 10.33
C ARG A 399 -10.18 20.56 9.79
N CYS A 400 -9.43 20.36 8.70
CA CYS A 400 -9.20 19.03 8.14
C CYS A 400 -8.55 18.07 9.16
N LEU A 401 -7.54 18.54 9.87
CA LEU A 401 -6.89 17.77 10.94
C LEU A 401 -7.84 17.47 12.09
N ALA A 402 -8.64 18.44 12.50
CA ALA A 402 -9.60 18.32 13.59
C ALA A 402 -10.74 17.33 13.29
N GLU A 403 -11.19 17.23 12.04
CA GLU A 403 -12.19 16.23 11.63
C GLU A 403 -11.68 14.81 11.84
N VAL A 404 -10.45 14.51 11.38
CA VAL A 404 -9.84 13.18 11.54
C VAL A 404 -9.58 12.87 13.02
N ARG A 405 -8.94 13.79 13.72
CA ARG A 405 -8.57 13.62 15.12
C ARG A 405 -9.79 13.59 16.05
N GLY A 406 -10.80 14.44 15.80
CA GLY A 406 -12.05 14.47 16.55
C GLY A 406 -12.79 13.15 16.51
N ARG A 407 -12.85 12.50 15.34
CA ARG A 407 -13.40 11.14 15.21
C ARG A 407 -12.66 10.14 16.10
N ALA A 408 -11.34 10.16 16.08
CA ALA A 408 -10.51 9.24 16.87
C ALA A 408 -10.63 9.45 18.37
N LEU A 409 -10.73 10.71 18.81
CA LEU A 409 -10.90 11.09 20.22
C LEU A 409 -12.35 11.09 20.69
N GLN A 410 -13.30 10.83 19.80
CA GLN A 410 -14.75 10.93 20.09
C GLN A 410 -15.15 12.33 20.61
N GLN A 411 -14.52 13.37 20.07
CA GLN A 411 -14.74 14.77 20.42
C GLN A 411 -15.30 15.55 19.23
N ALA A 412 -15.99 16.66 19.51
CA ALA A 412 -16.45 17.53 18.45
C ALA A 412 -15.25 18.13 17.67
N PRO A 413 -15.25 18.13 16.33
CA PRO A 413 -14.16 18.71 15.56
C PRO A 413 -13.87 20.17 15.91
N SER A 414 -14.87 20.94 16.35
CA SER A 414 -14.71 22.34 16.79
C SER A 414 -13.88 22.47 18.07
N GLU A 415 -14.01 21.55 19.02
CA GLU A 415 -13.22 21.53 20.25
C GLU A 415 -11.77 21.18 19.96
N VAL A 416 -11.56 20.17 19.12
CA VAL A 416 -10.22 19.77 18.68
C VAL A 416 -9.56 20.90 17.87
N ALA A 417 -10.29 21.58 16.98
CA ALA A 417 -9.80 22.72 16.23
C ALA A 417 -9.34 23.86 17.14
N LEU A 418 -10.13 24.16 18.20
CA LEU A 418 -9.77 25.19 19.18
C LEU A 418 -8.45 24.87 19.89
N ALA A 419 -8.22 23.60 20.29
CA ALA A 419 -6.96 23.18 20.89
C ALA A 419 -5.79 23.33 19.91
N LEU A 420 -5.99 22.96 18.62
CA LEU A 420 -4.97 23.07 17.59
C LEU A 420 -4.59 24.50 17.23
N THR A 421 -5.50 25.48 17.38
CA THR A 421 -5.18 26.90 17.10
C THR A 421 -4.17 27.50 18.07
N SER A 422 -3.94 26.89 19.24
CA SER A 422 -2.92 27.32 20.20
C SER A 422 -1.50 26.87 19.86
N LEU A 423 -1.34 25.98 18.88
CA LEU A 423 -0.05 25.43 18.48
C LEU A 423 0.67 26.37 17.50
N SER A 424 2.00 26.42 17.60
CA SER A 424 2.85 27.03 16.57
C SER A 424 2.74 26.26 15.24
N LYS A 425 3.23 26.87 14.15
CA LYS A 425 3.26 26.21 12.83
C LYS A 425 4.04 24.88 12.88
N GLU A 426 5.18 24.88 13.54
CA GLU A 426 6.06 23.72 13.69
C GLU A 426 5.38 22.60 14.49
N GLU A 427 4.65 22.97 15.56
CA GLU A 427 3.88 22.00 16.34
C GLU A 427 2.70 21.43 15.56
N LEU A 428 1.99 22.26 14.77
CA LEU A 428 0.93 21.80 13.87
C LEU A 428 1.46 20.85 12.80
N GLN A 429 2.63 21.13 12.21
CA GLN A 429 3.29 20.26 11.26
C GLN A 429 3.68 18.92 11.90
N ALA A 430 4.19 18.95 13.13
CA ALA A 430 4.53 17.74 13.86
C ALA A 430 3.29 16.91 14.20
N GLU A 431 2.23 17.58 14.67
CA GLU A 431 0.98 16.90 15.01
C GLU A 431 0.30 16.29 13.79
N LEU A 432 0.30 16.99 12.65
CA LEU A 432 -0.21 16.46 11.38
C LEU A 432 0.58 15.24 10.91
N TRP A 433 1.91 15.27 11.02
CA TRP A 433 2.75 14.12 10.68
C TRP A 433 2.42 12.90 11.57
N LEU A 434 2.27 13.14 12.88
CA LEU A 434 1.89 12.10 13.83
C LEU A 434 0.46 11.58 13.59
N GLU A 435 -0.45 12.47 13.19
CA GLU A 435 -1.83 12.07 12.88
C GLU A 435 -1.89 11.17 11.63
N ARG A 436 -1.09 11.44 10.61
CA ARG A 436 -0.95 10.54 9.46
C ARG A 436 -0.45 9.15 9.89
N LEU A 437 0.52 9.09 10.80
CA LEU A 437 1.02 7.83 11.33
C LEU A 437 -0.05 7.05 12.12
N ARG A 438 -0.87 7.76 12.93
CA ARG A 438 -1.97 7.16 13.70
C ARG A 438 -3.08 6.66 12.81
N GLU A 439 -3.44 7.43 11.78
CA GLU A 439 -4.62 7.18 10.95
C GLU A 439 -4.38 6.13 9.84
N LEU A 440 -3.16 6.05 9.32
CA LEU A 440 -2.85 5.34 8.08
C LEU A 440 -1.94 4.10 8.24
N PRO A 441 -1.96 3.34 9.36
CA PRO A 441 -1.03 2.22 9.53
C PRO A 441 -1.19 1.16 8.42
N PHE A 442 -2.43 0.91 7.99
CA PHE A 442 -2.78 -0.11 7.00
C PHE A 442 -2.74 0.39 5.55
N GLN A 443 -2.43 1.69 5.33
CA GLN A 443 -2.18 2.28 4.01
C GLN A 443 -0.71 2.21 3.59
N MET A 444 0.17 1.67 4.44
CA MET A 444 1.61 1.49 4.20
C MET A 444 2.35 2.79 3.84
N LYS A 445 1.93 3.91 4.44
CA LYS A 445 2.47 5.26 4.12
C LYS A 445 3.66 5.67 4.99
N GLN A 446 3.97 4.95 6.07
CA GLN A 446 4.95 5.32 7.10
C GLN A 446 6.34 5.60 6.52
N LEU A 447 6.84 4.70 5.67
CA LEU A 447 8.16 4.84 5.05
C LEU A 447 8.22 6.06 4.13
N TRP A 448 7.15 6.30 3.36
CA TRP A 448 7.11 7.42 2.42
C TRP A 448 7.10 8.77 3.13
N ASP A 449 6.38 8.88 4.25
CA ASP A 449 6.39 10.06 5.08
C ASP A 449 7.77 10.28 5.73
N ILE A 450 8.42 9.23 6.25
CA ILE A 450 9.80 9.30 6.76
C ILE A 450 10.78 9.72 5.65
N GLN A 451 10.68 9.09 4.48
CA GLN A 451 11.57 9.32 3.34
C GLN A 451 11.53 10.78 2.86
N ARG A 452 10.32 11.35 2.65
CA ARG A 452 10.14 12.69 2.10
C ARG A 452 10.34 13.81 3.11
N THR A 453 10.06 13.56 4.41
CA THR A 453 10.17 14.59 5.45
C THR A 453 11.47 14.55 6.23
N ARG A 454 12.22 13.43 6.17
CA ARG A 454 13.41 13.18 6.99
C ARG A 454 13.15 13.28 8.49
N LYS A 455 11.95 12.93 8.93
CA LYS A 455 11.52 12.91 10.33
C LYS A 455 11.20 11.50 10.78
N TYR A 456 11.43 11.23 12.06
CA TYR A 456 11.15 9.92 12.68
C TYR A 456 10.57 10.11 14.08
N PRO A 457 9.58 9.30 14.51
CA PRO A 457 9.01 9.42 15.85
C PRO A 457 9.96 8.85 16.92
N LYS A 458 10.02 9.49 18.06
CA LYS A 458 10.79 9.05 19.23
C LYS A 458 10.13 9.48 20.53
N VAL A 459 10.13 8.60 21.53
CA VAL A 459 9.74 8.96 22.88
C VAL A 459 10.94 9.54 23.61
N GLN A 460 10.80 10.77 24.09
CA GLN A 460 11.82 11.48 24.89
C GLN A 460 11.14 12.12 26.10
N GLY A 461 11.65 11.80 27.31
CA GLY A 461 11.04 12.33 28.54
C GLY A 461 9.56 11.98 28.71
N GLY A 462 9.14 10.80 28.26
CA GLY A 462 7.74 10.36 28.29
C GLY A 462 6.82 10.99 27.24
N ARG A 463 7.36 11.84 26.36
CA ARG A 463 6.59 12.50 25.29
C ARG A 463 7.04 12.03 23.91
N LEU A 464 6.07 11.83 23.03
CA LEU A 464 6.32 11.53 21.63
C LEU A 464 6.73 12.81 20.90
N ARG A 465 7.84 12.77 20.16
CA ARG A 465 8.38 13.87 19.38
C ARG A 465 8.89 13.37 18.03
N LEU A 466 9.03 14.27 17.07
CA LEU A 466 9.71 14.01 15.81
C LEU A 466 11.16 14.45 15.92
N ILE A 467 12.07 13.58 15.52
CA ILE A 467 13.50 13.85 15.45
C ILE A 467 13.98 13.79 13.98
N PRO A 468 15.12 14.44 13.65
CA PRO A 468 15.75 14.26 12.33
C PRO A 468 16.12 12.78 12.08
N LEU A 469 15.96 12.34 10.84
CA LEU A 469 16.23 10.96 10.41
C LEU A 469 17.65 10.49 10.79
N GLU A 470 18.63 11.36 10.69
CA GLU A 470 20.04 11.07 10.97
C GLU A 470 20.30 10.72 12.43
N GLN A 471 19.37 11.09 13.33
CA GLN A 471 19.38 10.77 14.76
C GLN A 471 18.51 9.55 15.09
N ALA A 472 17.80 9.03 14.10
CA ALA A 472 16.84 7.96 14.30
C ALA A 472 17.54 6.60 14.41
N VAL A 473 17.13 5.85 15.44
CA VAL A 473 17.43 4.44 15.60
C VAL A 473 16.11 3.71 15.76
N THR A 474 15.89 2.68 14.95
CA THR A 474 14.66 1.89 15.01
C THR A 474 14.57 1.09 16.32
N PRO A 475 13.38 0.62 16.71
CA PRO A 475 13.23 -0.28 17.86
C PRO A 475 14.10 -1.53 17.80
N GLN A 476 14.48 -1.99 16.60
CA GLN A 476 15.36 -3.12 16.36
C GLN A 476 16.86 -2.75 16.43
N GLY A 477 17.19 -1.48 16.84
CA GLY A 477 18.57 -1.01 17.02
C GLY A 477 19.28 -0.58 15.75
N HIS A 478 18.56 -0.46 14.61
CA HIS A 478 19.15 -0.04 13.34
C HIS A 478 19.13 1.48 13.18
N LYS A 479 20.26 2.08 12.82
CA LYS A 479 20.35 3.50 12.49
C LYS A 479 19.83 3.74 11.08
N LEU A 480 18.83 4.60 10.95
CA LEU A 480 18.27 4.96 9.67
C LEU A 480 19.18 5.92 8.89
N SER A 481 19.21 5.76 7.58
CA SER A 481 19.89 6.65 6.65
C SER A 481 19.04 6.84 5.38
N PRO A 482 19.21 7.95 4.66
CA PRO A 482 18.47 8.17 3.41
C PRO A 482 18.59 7.03 2.39
N GLN A 483 19.78 6.47 2.25
CA GLN A 483 20.07 5.36 1.34
C GLN A 483 19.42 4.04 1.77
N GLY A 484 19.24 3.86 3.08
CA GLY A 484 18.59 2.68 3.66
C GLY A 484 17.06 2.71 3.61
N LEU A 485 16.43 3.75 3.05
CA LEU A 485 14.98 3.86 2.93
C LEU A 485 14.43 3.41 1.56
N VAL A 486 15.25 2.82 0.72
CA VAL A 486 14.87 2.31 -0.61
C VAL A 486 15.28 0.85 -0.75
N LEU A 487 14.57 0.11 -1.58
CA LEU A 487 14.95 -1.24 -1.94
C LEU A 487 16.18 -1.24 -2.85
N PRO A 488 17.02 -2.28 -2.81
CA PRO A 488 18.11 -2.44 -3.77
C PRO A 488 17.55 -2.64 -5.18
N LEU A 489 18.24 -2.09 -6.17
CA LEU A 489 17.90 -2.38 -7.56
C LEU A 489 18.15 -3.87 -7.85
N PRO A 490 17.23 -4.56 -8.55
CA PRO A 490 17.46 -5.92 -8.98
C PRO A 490 18.71 -6.06 -9.84
N SER A 491 19.43 -7.17 -9.69
CA SER A 491 20.47 -7.57 -10.62
C SER A 491 19.77 -8.09 -11.88
N LEU A 492 19.72 -7.28 -12.94
CA LEU A 492 19.09 -7.63 -14.21
C LEU A 492 20.02 -8.49 -15.07
#